data_f7ec405d1d37789cfbdce1da01c79098
#
_entry.id   f7ec405d1d37789cfbdce1da01c79098
#
_cell.length_a   1.000
_cell.length_b   1.000
_cell.length_c   1.000
_cell.angle_alpha   90.00
_cell.angle_beta   90.00
_cell.angle_gamma   90.00
#
_symmetry.space_group_name_H-M   'P 1'
#
loop_
_entity.id
_entity.type
_entity.pdbx_description
1 polymer ?
#
loop_
_entity_poly.entity_id
_entity_poly.type
_entity_poly.pdbx_seq_one_letter_code
_entity_poly.pdbx_strand_id
1 'polypeptide(L)'
;GGHTASQDSGGHTASQVREAAARVAQNRELLLATERQAKLAVRQAYLGSHSSKIQVLAQQRLLSAADARLQATRLGKEVGIRNNLEEVQAQQAQAEAVQKLAEARYAHIQAYLQLLHSAGVLGEQARAEKINALLFAAYPK
;
A
#
# COMPACT_ATOMS: atom_id res chain seq x y z
N GLY A 1 -21.35 -44.89 -41.70
CA GLY A 1 -21.06 -43.64 -41.47
C GLY A 1 -21.79 -42.78 -40.48
N GLY A 2 -23.12 -42.87 -40.31
CA GLY A 2 -23.86 -41.96 -39.46
C GLY A 2 -23.62 -42.11 -37.94
N HIS A 3 -23.33 -43.32 -37.51
CA HIS A 3 -23.06 -43.61 -36.10
C HIS A 3 -21.71 -43.05 -35.61
N THR A 4 -20.69 -43.07 -36.44
CA THR A 4 -19.36 -42.56 -36.12
C THR A 4 -19.38 -41.05 -35.94
N ALA A 5 -20.04 -40.32 -36.81
CA ALA A 5 -20.18 -38.85 -36.72
C ALA A 5 -20.96 -38.43 -35.49
N SER A 6 -22.01 -39.20 -35.13
CA SER A 6 -22.82 -38.92 -33.92
C SER A 6 -22.02 -39.14 -32.62
N GLN A 7 -21.21 -40.18 -32.54
CA GLN A 7 -20.35 -40.49 -31.41
C GLN A 7 -19.23 -39.45 -31.23
N ASP A 8 -18.61 -39.05 -32.31
CA ASP A 8 -17.57 -38.02 -32.31
C ASP A 8 -18.12 -36.65 -31.84
N SER A 9 -19.31 -36.31 -32.32
CA SER A 9 -20.00 -35.07 -31.90
C SER A 9 -20.35 -35.10 -30.42
N GLY A 10 -20.86 -36.23 -29.89
CA GLY A 10 -21.17 -36.39 -28.45
C GLY A 10 -19.93 -36.37 -27.57
N GLY A 11 -18.85 -37.04 -27.97
CA GLY A 11 -17.57 -37.04 -27.26
C GLY A 11 -16.89 -35.67 -27.26
N HIS A 12 -16.97 -34.98 -28.39
CA HIS A 12 -16.45 -33.63 -28.53
C HIS A 12 -17.20 -32.65 -27.61
N THR A 13 -18.50 -32.70 -27.52
CA THR A 13 -19.34 -31.88 -26.65
C THR A 13 -19.04 -32.16 -25.18
N ALA A 14 -18.88 -33.40 -24.76
CA ALA A 14 -18.52 -33.78 -23.39
C ALA A 14 -17.13 -33.26 -23.02
N SER A 15 -16.17 -33.32 -23.92
CA SER A 15 -14.83 -32.77 -23.75
C SER A 15 -14.86 -31.25 -23.60
N GLN A 16 -15.64 -30.57 -24.44
CA GLN A 16 -15.82 -29.12 -24.36
C GLN A 16 -16.45 -28.69 -23.05
N VAL A 17 -17.45 -29.43 -22.55
CA VAL A 17 -18.08 -29.14 -21.25
C VAL A 17 -17.09 -29.27 -20.08
N ARG A 18 -16.28 -30.35 -20.10
CA ARG A 18 -15.23 -30.54 -19.07
C ARG A 18 -14.18 -29.44 -19.14
N GLU A 19 -13.77 -29.05 -20.33
CA GLU A 19 -12.82 -27.96 -20.54
C GLU A 19 -13.38 -26.64 -20.07
N ALA A 20 -14.63 -26.33 -20.35
CA ALA A 20 -15.31 -25.13 -19.86
C ALA A 20 -15.43 -25.12 -18.34
N ALA A 21 -15.76 -26.26 -17.73
CA ALA A 21 -15.82 -26.40 -16.28
C ALA A 21 -14.45 -26.16 -15.62
N ALA A 22 -13.38 -26.68 -16.22
CA ALA A 22 -12.02 -26.48 -15.76
C ALA A 22 -11.61 -24.99 -15.83
N ARG A 23 -11.99 -24.29 -16.90
CA ARG A 23 -11.75 -22.85 -17.04
C ARG A 23 -12.50 -22.03 -15.99
N VAL A 24 -13.74 -22.38 -15.72
CA VAL A 24 -14.54 -21.72 -14.67
C VAL A 24 -13.87 -21.90 -13.30
N ALA A 25 -13.42 -23.12 -12.98
CA ALA A 25 -12.72 -23.41 -11.73
C ALA A 25 -11.41 -22.62 -11.63
N GLN A 26 -10.62 -22.56 -12.71
CA GLN A 26 -9.40 -21.75 -12.79
C GLN A 26 -9.68 -20.27 -12.58
N ASN A 27 -10.69 -19.73 -13.23
CA ASN A 27 -11.06 -18.32 -13.12
C ASN A 27 -11.52 -17.96 -11.70
N ARG A 28 -12.24 -18.86 -11.03
CA ARG A 28 -12.62 -18.69 -9.62
C ARG A 28 -11.40 -18.62 -8.72
N GLU A 29 -10.43 -19.51 -8.92
CA GLU A 29 -9.19 -19.50 -8.14
C GLU A 29 -8.38 -18.23 -8.37
N LEU A 30 -8.29 -17.78 -9.62
CA LEU A 30 -7.64 -16.51 -9.96
C LEU A 30 -8.35 -15.31 -9.31
N LEU A 31 -9.67 -15.31 -9.34
CA LEU A 31 -10.47 -14.24 -8.71
C LEU A 31 -10.25 -14.19 -7.21
N LEU A 32 -10.27 -15.34 -6.53
CA LEU A 32 -10.00 -15.43 -5.10
C LEU A 32 -8.57 -15.00 -4.75
N ALA A 33 -7.59 -15.39 -5.57
CA ALA A 33 -6.21 -14.99 -5.39
C ALA A 33 -6.04 -13.47 -5.55
N THR A 34 -6.68 -12.88 -6.56
CA THR A 34 -6.66 -11.43 -6.81
C THR A 34 -7.33 -10.66 -5.66
N GLU A 35 -8.45 -11.16 -5.15
CA GLU A 35 -9.13 -10.58 -3.99
C GLU A 35 -8.26 -10.60 -2.75
N ARG A 36 -7.62 -11.73 -2.46
CA ARG A 36 -6.67 -11.84 -1.33
C ARG A 36 -5.50 -10.88 -1.47
N GLN A 37 -4.95 -10.77 -2.68
CA GLN A 37 -3.87 -9.84 -2.98
C GLN A 37 -4.28 -8.39 -2.78
N ALA A 38 -5.46 -8.00 -3.22
CA ALA A 38 -5.98 -6.65 -3.04
C ALA A 38 -6.18 -6.32 -1.56
N LYS A 39 -6.71 -7.24 -0.76
CA LYS A 39 -6.86 -7.07 0.69
C LYS A 39 -5.50 -6.96 1.40
N LEU A 40 -4.54 -7.78 0.99
CA LEU A 40 -3.18 -7.73 1.53
C LEU A 40 -2.51 -6.39 1.21
N ALA A 41 -2.66 -5.91 -0.02
CA ALA A 41 -2.11 -4.61 -0.45
C ALA A 41 -2.66 -3.45 0.38
N VAL A 42 -3.97 -3.44 0.67
CA VAL A 42 -4.59 -2.42 1.54
C VAL A 42 -4.01 -2.50 2.95
N ARG A 43 -3.88 -3.70 3.50
CA ARG A 43 -3.32 -3.90 4.85
C ARG A 43 -1.88 -3.40 4.93
N GLN A 44 -1.05 -3.77 3.95
CA GLN A 44 0.34 -3.34 3.89
C GLN A 44 0.45 -1.82 3.73
N ALA A 45 -0.38 -1.22 2.87
CA ALA A 45 -0.41 0.22 2.65
C ALA A 45 -0.89 0.97 3.90
N TYR A 46 -1.85 0.44 4.63
CA TYR A 46 -2.31 0.99 5.91
C TYR A 46 -1.19 0.98 6.94
N LEU A 47 -0.50 -0.15 7.10
CA LEU A 47 0.63 -0.27 8.03
C LEU A 47 1.77 0.67 7.65
N GLY A 48 2.07 0.80 6.36
CA GLY A 48 3.07 1.74 5.86
C GLY A 48 2.71 3.20 6.15
N SER A 49 1.44 3.58 5.95
CA SER A 49 0.95 4.91 6.27
C SER A 49 1.03 5.21 7.76
N HIS A 50 0.63 4.25 8.60
CA HIS A 50 0.72 4.38 10.05
C HIS A 50 2.17 4.50 10.53
N SER A 51 3.06 3.66 10.04
CA SER A 51 4.49 3.69 10.35
C SER A 51 5.12 5.02 9.92
N SER A 52 4.80 5.52 8.74
CA SER A 52 5.32 6.81 8.25
C SER A 52 4.83 7.99 9.08
N LYS A 53 3.60 7.94 9.59
CA LYS A 53 3.07 8.94 10.52
C LYS A 53 3.87 8.96 11.84
N ILE A 54 4.16 7.79 12.39
CA ILE A 54 4.99 7.66 13.59
C ILE A 54 6.38 8.27 13.36
N GLN A 55 6.96 8.02 12.16
CA GLN A 55 8.24 8.60 11.76
C GLN A 55 8.20 10.14 11.73
N VAL A 56 7.14 10.73 11.20
CA VAL A 56 6.97 12.20 11.22
C VAL A 56 6.97 12.72 12.66
N LEU A 57 6.23 12.08 13.55
CA LEU A 57 6.18 12.48 14.96
C LEU A 57 7.55 12.36 15.63
N ALA A 58 8.30 11.29 15.35
CA ALA A 58 9.65 11.10 15.86
C ALA A 58 10.60 12.19 15.36
N GLN A 59 10.54 12.54 14.08
CA GLN A 59 11.37 13.60 13.51
C GLN A 59 10.99 14.98 14.02
N GLN A 60 9.73 15.24 14.31
CA GLN A 60 9.29 16.48 14.96
C GLN A 60 9.91 16.63 16.35
N ARG A 61 9.96 15.54 17.13
CA ARG A 61 10.60 15.54 18.46
C ARG A 61 12.11 15.77 18.36
N LEU A 62 12.76 15.16 17.37
CA LEU A 62 14.19 15.37 17.14
C LEU A 62 14.50 16.81 16.74
N LEU A 63 13.67 17.42 15.90
CA LEU A 63 13.82 18.84 15.55
C LEU A 63 13.64 19.73 16.77
N SER A 64 12.64 19.48 17.59
CA SER A 64 12.42 20.22 18.84
C SER A 64 13.62 20.13 19.78
N ALA A 65 14.21 18.93 19.91
CA ALA A 65 15.42 18.72 20.71
C ALA A 65 16.64 19.44 20.12
N ALA A 66 16.78 19.43 18.78
CA ALA A 66 17.87 20.15 18.12
C ALA A 66 17.75 21.66 18.27
N ASP A 67 16.53 22.20 18.18
CA ASP A 67 16.26 23.62 18.45
C ASP A 67 16.63 24.02 19.90
N ALA A 68 16.21 23.19 20.86
CA ALA A 68 16.54 23.42 22.27
C ALA A 68 18.05 23.36 22.50
N ARG A 69 18.75 22.41 21.87
CA ARG A 69 20.22 22.31 21.95
C ARG A 69 20.89 23.56 21.39
N LEU A 70 20.43 24.04 20.23
CA LEU A 70 21.00 25.25 19.62
C LEU A 70 20.82 26.47 20.51
N GLN A 71 19.63 26.67 21.07
CA GLN A 71 19.35 27.76 21.98
C GLN A 71 20.23 27.69 23.26
N ALA A 72 20.34 26.49 23.83
CA ALA A 72 21.18 26.28 25.02
C ALA A 72 22.67 26.52 24.71
N THR A 73 23.15 26.12 23.55
CA THR A 73 24.52 26.33 23.11
C THR A 73 24.81 27.81 22.89
N ARG A 74 23.89 28.57 22.29
CA ARG A 74 24.02 30.03 22.13
C ARG A 74 24.07 30.74 23.45
N LEU A 75 23.21 30.39 24.38
CA LEU A 75 23.21 30.93 25.71
C LEU A 75 24.52 30.61 26.45
N GLY A 76 24.97 29.37 26.37
CA GLY A 76 26.24 28.93 26.93
C GLY A 76 27.46 29.67 26.36
N LYS A 77 27.40 29.99 25.05
CA LYS A 77 28.43 30.82 24.38
C LYS A 77 28.46 32.26 24.94
N GLU A 78 27.28 32.85 25.15
CA GLU A 78 27.20 34.21 25.75
C GLU A 78 27.82 34.26 27.11
N VAL A 79 27.68 33.24 27.95
CA VAL A 79 28.25 33.18 29.30
C VAL A 79 29.64 32.54 29.36
N GLY A 80 30.21 32.18 28.21
CA GLY A 80 31.61 31.72 28.11
C GLY A 80 31.83 30.23 28.39
N ILE A 81 30.78 29.41 28.53
CA ILE A 81 30.90 27.97 28.82
C ILE A 81 30.76 27.09 27.54
N ARG A 82 30.41 27.69 26.42
CA ARG A 82 30.37 27.04 25.09
C ARG A 82 31.19 27.85 24.09
N ASN A 83 31.62 27.20 23.04
CA ASN A 83 32.45 27.81 22.01
C ASN A 83 31.75 27.83 20.63
N ASN A 84 32.41 28.48 19.67
CA ASN A 84 31.88 28.65 18.31
C ASN A 84 31.72 27.33 17.56
N LEU A 85 32.62 26.37 17.79
CA LEU A 85 32.55 25.06 17.18
C LEU A 85 31.28 24.30 17.63
N GLU A 86 30.97 24.35 18.91
CA GLU A 86 29.78 23.72 19.46
C GLU A 86 28.50 24.35 18.90
N GLU A 87 28.49 25.67 18.69
CA GLU A 87 27.35 26.36 18.05
C GLU A 87 27.18 25.91 16.59
N VAL A 88 28.26 25.80 15.80
CA VAL A 88 28.22 25.32 14.43
C VAL A 88 27.71 23.89 14.38
N GLN A 89 28.17 23.03 15.29
CA GLN A 89 27.69 21.64 15.37
C GLN A 89 26.19 21.57 15.70
N ALA A 90 25.72 22.44 16.60
CA ALA A 90 24.30 22.51 16.93
C ALA A 90 23.45 23.02 15.75
N GLN A 91 23.96 23.99 14.99
CA GLN A 91 23.33 24.49 13.76
C GLN A 91 23.23 23.40 12.69
N GLN A 92 24.28 22.61 12.52
CA GLN A 92 24.28 21.48 11.59
C GLN A 92 23.26 20.41 12.00
N ALA A 93 23.19 20.10 13.30
CA ALA A 93 22.21 19.14 13.82
C ALA A 93 20.78 19.62 13.59
N GLN A 94 20.51 20.93 13.76
CA GLN A 94 19.20 21.52 13.48
C GLN A 94 18.85 21.43 12.00
N ALA A 95 19.78 21.81 11.12
CA ALA A 95 19.57 21.75 9.66
C ALA A 95 19.28 20.31 9.19
N GLU A 96 20.02 19.34 9.73
CA GLU A 96 19.79 17.93 9.45
C GLU A 96 18.42 17.45 9.94
N ALA A 97 18.01 17.88 11.12
CA ALA A 97 16.69 17.54 11.67
C ALA A 97 15.55 18.13 10.84
N VAL A 98 15.70 19.36 10.34
CA VAL A 98 14.73 20.00 9.42
C VAL A 98 14.60 19.17 8.13
N GLN A 99 15.73 18.76 7.55
CA GLN A 99 15.75 17.96 6.33
C GLN A 99 15.08 16.59 6.54
N LYS A 100 15.42 15.90 7.62
CA LYS A 100 14.82 14.60 7.95
C LYS A 100 13.32 14.67 8.20
N LEU A 101 12.85 15.75 8.82
CA LEU A 101 11.42 15.98 9.00
C LEU A 101 10.71 16.16 7.65
N ALA A 102 11.31 16.95 6.74
CA ALA A 102 10.75 17.14 5.40
C ALA A 102 10.69 15.83 4.62
N GLU A 103 11.73 15.01 4.68
CA GLU A 103 11.77 13.67 4.07
C GLU A 103 10.69 12.75 4.66
N ALA A 104 10.53 12.75 5.98
CA ALA A 104 9.52 11.95 6.66
C ALA A 104 8.09 12.37 6.26
N ARG A 105 7.83 13.67 6.16
CA ARG A 105 6.54 14.20 5.70
C ARG A 105 6.24 13.79 4.26
N TYR A 106 7.23 13.87 3.40
CA TYR A 106 7.08 13.46 2.01
C TYR A 106 6.78 11.95 1.92
N ALA A 107 7.52 11.13 2.66
CA ALA A 107 7.30 9.69 2.71
C ALA A 107 5.90 9.35 3.24
N HIS A 108 5.41 10.11 4.23
CA HIS A 108 4.06 9.92 4.77
C HIS A 108 2.98 10.25 3.73
N ILE A 109 3.15 11.33 2.97
CA ILE A 109 2.23 11.69 1.88
C ILE A 109 2.19 10.57 0.83
N GLN A 110 3.34 10.05 0.42
CA GLN A 110 3.41 8.94 -0.53
C GLN A 110 2.73 7.68 0.00
N ALA A 111 2.96 7.34 1.27
CA ALA A 111 2.34 6.18 1.89
C ALA A 111 0.82 6.33 1.99
N TYR A 112 0.33 7.52 2.29
CA TYR A 112 -1.10 7.81 2.32
C TYR A 112 -1.73 7.69 0.94
N LEU A 113 -1.09 8.23 -0.10
CA LEU A 113 -1.55 8.10 -1.48
C LEU A 113 -1.58 6.64 -1.93
N GLN A 114 -0.60 5.85 -1.52
CA GLN A 114 -0.56 4.41 -1.78
C GLN A 114 -1.73 3.69 -1.11
N LEU A 115 -2.07 4.07 0.11
CA LEU A 115 -3.23 3.55 0.82
C LEU A 115 -4.54 3.86 0.07
N LEU A 116 -4.71 5.10 -0.36
CA LEU A 116 -5.89 5.51 -1.14
C LEU A 116 -5.99 4.73 -2.45
N HIS A 117 -4.87 4.55 -3.15
CA HIS A 117 -4.82 3.78 -4.39
C HIS A 117 -5.23 2.31 -4.14
N SER A 118 -4.63 1.67 -3.15
CA SER A 118 -4.92 0.27 -2.83
C SER A 118 -6.37 0.06 -2.38
N ALA A 119 -6.92 0.99 -1.59
CA ALA A 119 -8.31 0.97 -1.18
C ALA A 119 -9.26 1.17 -2.37
N GLY A 120 -8.88 2.03 -3.33
CA GLY A 120 -9.63 2.25 -4.57
C GLY A 120 -9.67 0.98 -5.43
N VAL A 121 -8.55 0.30 -5.59
CA VAL A 121 -8.48 -0.97 -6.33
C VAL A 121 -9.37 -2.04 -5.69
N LEU A 122 -9.30 -2.19 -4.36
CA LEU A 122 -10.15 -3.14 -3.64
C LEU A 122 -11.63 -2.80 -3.80
N GLY A 123 -12.00 -1.52 -3.75
CA GLY A 123 -13.37 -1.05 -3.94
C GLY A 123 -13.89 -1.33 -5.34
N GLU A 124 -13.09 -1.11 -6.37
CA GLU A 124 -13.43 -1.43 -7.76
C GLU A 124 -13.65 -2.93 -7.95
N GLN A 125 -12.79 -3.75 -7.36
CA GLN A 125 -12.89 -5.20 -7.42
C GLN A 125 -14.16 -5.71 -6.73
N ALA A 126 -14.49 -5.19 -5.54
CA ALA A 126 -15.71 -5.53 -4.82
C ALA A 126 -16.96 -5.16 -5.64
N ARG A 127 -16.92 -4.02 -6.33
CA ARG A 127 -18.01 -3.57 -7.19
C ARG A 127 -18.18 -4.48 -8.41
N ALA A 128 -17.09 -4.90 -9.03
CA ALA A 128 -17.11 -5.85 -10.16
C ALA A 128 -17.69 -7.20 -9.73
N GLU A 129 -17.32 -7.71 -8.57
CA GLU A 129 -17.85 -8.96 -8.01
C GLU A 129 -19.35 -8.86 -7.75
N LYS A 130 -19.82 -7.74 -7.21
CA LYS A 130 -21.23 -7.48 -6.97
C LYS A 130 -22.03 -7.47 -8.27
N ILE A 131 -21.52 -6.82 -9.30
CA ILE A 131 -22.14 -6.80 -10.64
C ILE A 131 -22.22 -8.22 -11.21
N ASN A 132 -21.15 -8.99 -11.11
CA ASN A 132 -21.13 -10.39 -11.56
C ASN A 132 -22.18 -11.22 -10.80
N ALA A 133 -22.28 -11.10 -9.49
CA ALA A 133 -23.27 -11.80 -8.69
C ALA A 133 -24.69 -11.46 -9.12
N LEU A 134 -24.97 -10.19 -9.43
CA LEU A 134 -26.27 -9.75 -9.93
C LEU A 134 -26.58 -10.31 -11.32
N LEU A 135 -25.59 -10.38 -12.21
CA LEU A 135 -25.73 -10.98 -13.53
C LEU A 135 -26.02 -12.49 -13.45
N PHE A 136 -25.33 -13.21 -12.55
CA PHE A 136 -25.60 -14.62 -12.32
C PHE A 136 -26.99 -14.87 -11.72
N ALA A 137 -27.47 -13.99 -10.86
CA ALA A 137 -28.80 -14.07 -10.30
C ALA A 137 -29.88 -13.81 -11.36
N ALA A 138 -29.63 -12.90 -12.31
CA ALA A 138 -30.56 -12.58 -13.40
C ALA A 138 -30.58 -13.67 -14.48
N TYR A 139 -29.45 -14.36 -14.71
CA TYR A 139 -29.29 -15.37 -15.75
C TYR A 139 -28.70 -16.66 -15.15
N PRO A 140 -29.48 -17.45 -14.41
CA PRO A 140 -28.98 -18.57 -13.62
C PRO A 140 -28.52 -19.79 -14.42
N LYS A 141 -28.52 -19.72 -15.72
CA LYS A 141 -27.97 -20.77 -16.55
C LYS A 141 -26.54 -20.43 -16.98
#